data_6cb4755a06ec9f32582ba0ac84064beb
#
_entry.id   6cb4755a06ec9f32582ba0ac84064beb
#
_cell.length_a   1.000
_cell.length_b   1.000
_cell.length_c   1.000
_cell.angle_alpha   90.00
_cell.angle_beta   90.00
_cell.angle_gamma   90.00
#
_symmetry.space_group_name_H-M   'P 1'
#
loop_
_entity.id
_entity.type
_entity.pdbx_description
1 polymer ?
#
loop_
_entity_poly.entity_id
_entity_poly.type
_entity_poly.pdbx_seq_one_letter_code
_entity_poly.pdbx_strand_id
1 'polypeptide(L)'
;MNQLDKFKNFIEDRNENVKVGLVGAGQTGQGIVAQVSKMYGVDLVCIIDRNQKQLDIASDRYKKHKENELLCSDSIAALDNVELDIVIEATGTPAAGALVAKNVLNRGINLILLNVETEATIGLALRKEAEKNNAIVTVADGDDPVAALDLYNFARELSFDVISIGKGKNNPFNTFATPSSLTKEASL
;
A
#
# COMPACT_ATOMS: atom_id res chain seq x y z
N MET A 1 7.33 -16.37 21.29
CA MET A 1 6.98 -14.94 21.09
C MET A 1 6.40 -14.79 19.70
N ASN A 2 5.14 -14.41 19.58
CA ASN A 2 4.49 -14.21 18.28
C ASN A 2 4.96 -12.92 17.60
N GLN A 3 4.57 -12.67 16.36
CA GLN A 3 5.00 -11.49 15.61
C GLN A 3 4.49 -10.17 16.23
N LEU A 4 3.29 -10.18 16.81
CA LEU A 4 2.71 -9.01 17.46
C LEU A 4 3.49 -8.63 18.72
N ASP A 5 3.92 -9.60 19.52
CA ASP A 5 4.74 -9.34 20.72
C ASP A 5 6.11 -8.75 20.34
N LYS A 6 6.73 -9.27 19.26
CA LYS A 6 7.99 -8.70 18.74
C LYS A 6 7.82 -7.26 18.30
N PHE A 7 6.71 -6.94 17.63
CA PHE A 7 6.43 -5.58 17.20
C PHE A 7 6.18 -4.65 18.39
N LYS A 8 5.43 -5.08 19.41
CA LYS A 8 5.22 -4.30 20.63
C LYS A 8 6.52 -3.97 21.33
N ASN A 9 7.39 -4.97 21.55
CA ASN A 9 8.69 -4.77 22.15
C ASN A 9 9.55 -3.80 21.33
N PHE A 10 9.53 -3.90 19.99
CA PHE A 10 10.23 -2.97 19.10
C PHE A 10 9.76 -1.52 19.30
N ILE A 11 8.45 -1.29 19.41
CA ILE A 11 7.87 0.05 19.64
C ILE A 11 8.25 0.58 21.03
N GLU A 12 8.20 -0.29 22.05
CA GLU A 12 8.60 0.07 23.43
C GLU A 12 10.09 0.44 23.50
N ASP A 13 10.96 -0.33 22.86
CA ASP A 13 12.41 -0.06 22.80
C ASP A 13 12.73 1.23 22.03
N ARG A 14 11.99 1.51 20.95
CA ARG A 14 12.11 2.71 20.13
C ARG A 14 11.59 3.97 20.86
N ASN A 15 10.62 3.81 21.75
CA ASN A 15 9.92 4.87 22.48
C ASN A 15 9.21 5.91 21.59
N GLU A 16 8.89 5.54 20.35
CA GLU A 16 8.09 6.33 19.41
C GLU A 16 7.38 5.43 18.40
N ASN A 17 6.23 5.90 17.88
CA ASN A 17 5.48 5.18 16.86
C ASN A 17 6.18 5.21 15.49
N VAL A 18 5.93 4.20 14.67
CA VAL A 18 6.37 4.17 13.27
C VAL A 18 5.58 5.23 12.49
N LYS A 19 6.31 6.14 11.83
CA LYS A 19 5.75 7.25 11.05
C LYS A 19 5.53 6.82 9.61
N VAL A 20 4.27 6.78 9.20
CA VAL A 20 3.84 6.30 7.88
C VAL A 20 3.28 7.44 7.04
N GLY A 21 3.73 7.53 5.79
CA GLY A 21 3.11 8.34 4.75
C GLY A 21 2.24 7.46 3.83
N LEU A 22 1.11 7.96 3.39
CA LEU A 22 0.25 7.30 2.39
C LEU A 22 0.14 8.19 1.15
N VAL A 23 0.42 7.63 -0.01
CA VAL A 23 0.20 8.28 -1.31
C VAL A 23 -0.84 7.51 -2.09
N GLY A 24 -1.98 8.17 -2.35
CA GLY A 24 -3.17 7.57 -2.92
C GLY A 24 -4.23 7.27 -1.86
N ALA A 25 -5.26 8.11 -1.76
CA ALA A 25 -6.39 7.97 -0.83
C ALA A 25 -7.66 7.46 -1.52
N GLY A 26 -7.53 6.73 -2.63
CA GLY A 26 -8.62 6.04 -3.32
C GLY A 26 -9.20 4.88 -2.48
N GLN A 27 -9.94 3.97 -3.11
CA GLN A 27 -10.61 2.88 -2.39
C GLN A 27 -9.65 2.08 -1.51
N THR A 28 -8.51 1.66 -2.04
CA THR A 28 -7.49 0.91 -1.29
C THR A 28 -6.87 1.76 -0.19
N GLY A 29 -6.48 3.02 -0.50
CA GLY A 29 -5.93 3.95 0.48
C GLY A 29 -6.88 4.22 1.65
N GLN A 30 -8.18 4.34 1.40
CA GLN A 30 -9.19 4.47 2.45
C GLN A 30 -9.24 3.25 3.38
N GLY A 31 -9.02 2.05 2.84
CA GLY A 31 -8.90 0.81 3.62
C GLY A 31 -7.66 0.82 4.52
N ILE A 32 -6.53 1.26 3.99
CA ILE A 32 -5.27 1.42 4.74
C ILE A 32 -5.45 2.42 5.89
N VAL A 33 -6.03 3.59 5.62
CA VAL A 33 -6.32 4.59 6.66
C VAL A 33 -7.16 4.00 7.78
N ALA A 34 -8.23 3.26 7.44
CA ALA A 34 -9.11 2.63 8.41
C ALA A 34 -8.37 1.59 9.28
N GLN A 35 -7.42 0.86 8.70
CA GLN A 35 -6.63 -0.14 9.41
C GLN A 35 -5.57 0.53 10.29
N VAL A 36 -4.75 1.41 9.71
CA VAL A 36 -3.65 2.08 10.43
C VAL A 36 -4.17 2.94 11.59
N SER A 37 -5.33 3.59 11.44
CA SER A 37 -5.94 4.36 12.54
C SER A 37 -6.18 3.55 13.81
N LYS A 38 -6.24 2.22 13.72
CA LYS A 38 -6.49 1.30 14.85
C LYS A 38 -5.22 0.54 15.29
N MET A 39 -4.13 0.66 14.54
CA MET A 39 -2.89 -0.06 14.86
C MET A 39 -2.17 0.58 16.04
N TYR A 40 -1.67 -0.26 16.93
CA TYR A 40 -0.75 0.14 17.98
C TYR A 40 0.62 0.43 17.40
N GLY A 41 1.27 1.49 17.88
CA GLY A 41 2.65 1.80 17.52
C GLY A 41 2.86 2.31 16.09
N VAL A 42 1.80 2.69 15.37
CA VAL A 42 1.87 3.21 14.00
C VAL A 42 1.04 4.48 13.87
N ASP A 43 1.62 5.53 13.30
CA ASP A 43 0.93 6.78 13.02
C ASP A 43 1.02 7.15 11.54
N LEU A 44 -0.11 7.46 10.92
CA LEU A 44 -0.09 8.23 9.67
C LEU A 44 0.25 9.67 10.01
N VAL A 45 1.32 10.17 9.40
CA VAL A 45 1.76 11.56 9.56
C VAL A 45 1.51 12.39 8.29
N CYS A 46 1.28 11.70 7.16
CA CYS A 46 1.00 12.36 5.89
C CYS A 46 0.09 11.50 5.00
N ILE A 47 -0.89 12.16 4.34
CA ILE A 47 -1.71 11.58 3.27
C ILE A 47 -1.65 12.48 2.05
N ILE A 48 -1.32 11.90 0.90
CA ILE A 48 -1.22 12.60 -0.39
C ILE A 48 -2.27 12.03 -1.35
N ASP A 49 -3.11 12.90 -1.91
CA ASP A 49 -3.99 12.56 -3.03
C ASP A 49 -4.38 13.82 -3.80
N ARG A 50 -4.47 13.75 -5.12
CA ARG A 50 -4.88 14.89 -5.96
C ARG A 50 -6.36 15.26 -5.80
N ASN A 51 -7.17 14.37 -5.24
CA ASN A 51 -8.59 14.56 -5.02
C ASN A 51 -8.86 15.01 -3.58
N GLN A 52 -9.15 16.30 -3.39
CA GLN A 52 -9.42 16.88 -2.09
C GLN A 52 -10.52 16.13 -1.31
N LYS A 53 -11.58 15.70 -1.98
CA LYS A 53 -12.67 14.95 -1.34
C LYS A 53 -12.17 13.63 -0.73
N GLN A 54 -11.23 12.94 -1.39
CA GLN A 54 -10.63 11.72 -0.86
C GLN A 54 -9.74 12.01 0.35
N LEU A 55 -9.00 13.12 0.33
CA LEU A 55 -8.20 13.58 1.48
C LEU A 55 -9.08 13.88 2.68
N ASP A 56 -10.18 14.61 2.49
CA ASP A 56 -11.11 14.96 3.58
C ASP A 56 -11.70 13.71 4.23
N ILE A 57 -12.18 12.75 3.42
CA ILE A 57 -12.71 11.47 3.90
C ILE A 57 -11.63 10.67 4.67
N ALA A 58 -10.41 10.62 4.14
CA ALA A 58 -9.30 9.91 4.76
C ALA A 58 -8.90 10.54 6.10
N SER A 59 -8.76 11.87 6.14
CA SER A 59 -8.44 12.64 7.34
C SER A 59 -9.49 12.44 8.42
N ASP A 60 -10.78 12.61 8.08
CA ASP A 60 -11.88 12.42 9.03
C ASP A 60 -11.93 11.00 9.59
N ARG A 61 -11.65 9.99 8.73
CA ARG A 61 -11.60 8.60 9.13
C ARG A 61 -10.47 8.33 10.10
N TYR A 62 -9.27 8.86 9.82
CA TYR A 62 -8.10 8.70 10.66
C TYR A 62 -8.30 9.34 12.04
N LYS A 63 -8.74 10.58 12.07
CA LYS A 63 -8.96 11.38 13.29
C LYS A 63 -10.05 10.85 14.24
N LYS A 64 -10.84 9.87 13.81
CA LYS A 64 -11.78 9.17 14.72
C LYS A 64 -11.08 8.30 15.77
N HIS A 65 -9.83 7.93 15.54
CA HIS A 65 -9.08 6.96 16.37
C HIS A 65 -7.70 7.46 16.79
N LYS A 66 -7.21 8.52 16.18
CA LYS A 66 -5.85 9.05 16.39
C LYS A 66 -5.89 10.58 16.50
N GLU A 67 -5.06 11.13 17.39
CA GLU A 67 -4.99 12.56 17.69
C GLU A 67 -3.69 13.21 17.20
N ASN A 68 -2.73 12.41 16.68
CA ASN A 68 -1.49 12.97 16.18
C ASN A 68 -1.72 13.90 14.98
N GLU A 69 -0.77 14.80 14.76
CA GLU A 69 -0.80 15.71 13.61
C GLU A 69 -0.74 14.92 12.29
N LEU A 70 -1.59 15.30 11.34
CA LEU A 70 -1.72 14.67 10.04
C LEU A 70 -1.67 15.72 8.93
N LEU A 71 -0.62 15.69 8.13
CA LEU A 71 -0.48 16.53 6.94
C LEU A 71 -1.29 15.91 5.78
N CYS A 72 -2.20 16.68 5.19
CA CYS A 72 -2.90 16.31 3.96
C CYS A 72 -2.51 17.26 2.82
N SER A 73 -2.14 16.72 1.66
CA SER A 73 -1.69 17.53 0.52
C SER A 73 -2.02 16.86 -0.82
N ASP A 74 -2.14 17.65 -1.86
CA ASP A 74 -2.27 17.17 -3.25
C ASP A 74 -0.92 16.99 -3.95
N SER A 75 0.17 17.37 -3.32
CA SER A 75 1.52 17.34 -3.87
C SER A 75 2.42 16.31 -3.18
N ILE A 76 3.10 15.48 -3.98
CA ILE A 76 4.11 14.53 -3.50
C ILE A 76 5.27 15.25 -2.78
N ALA A 77 5.57 16.51 -3.15
CA ALA A 77 6.60 17.29 -2.48
C ALA A 77 6.31 17.54 -0.99
N ALA A 78 5.07 17.38 -0.53
CA ALA A 78 4.73 17.48 0.88
C ALA A 78 5.37 16.38 1.74
N LEU A 79 5.76 15.24 1.14
CA LEU A 79 6.53 14.20 1.82
C LEU A 79 7.89 14.72 2.35
N ASP A 80 8.44 15.77 1.72
CA ASP A 80 9.73 16.34 2.14
C ASP A 80 9.63 17.14 3.44
N ASN A 81 8.42 17.51 3.86
CA ASN A 81 8.15 18.33 5.04
C ASN A 81 7.86 17.51 6.30
N VAL A 82 7.87 16.18 6.22
CA VAL A 82 7.57 15.27 7.34
C VAL A 82 8.65 14.23 7.49
N GLU A 83 8.87 13.82 8.72
CA GLU A 83 9.71 12.69 9.04
C GLU A 83 8.94 11.39 8.81
N LEU A 84 9.54 10.45 8.08
CA LEU A 84 8.89 9.21 7.63
C LEU A 84 9.82 8.01 7.80
N ASP A 85 9.30 6.92 8.33
CA ASP A 85 9.97 5.62 8.35
C ASP A 85 9.59 4.79 7.12
N ILE A 86 8.31 4.89 6.72
CA ILE A 86 7.73 4.09 5.66
C ILE A 86 6.76 4.95 4.86
N VAL A 87 6.75 4.76 3.54
CA VAL A 87 5.70 5.28 2.67
C VAL A 87 4.95 4.10 2.04
N ILE A 88 3.62 4.19 2.04
CA ILE A 88 2.74 3.26 1.33
C ILE A 88 2.27 3.96 0.04
N GLU A 89 2.60 3.37 -1.09
CA GLU A 89 2.20 3.84 -2.41
C GLU A 89 0.99 3.04 -2.90
N ALA A 90 -0.14 3.73 -3.04
CA ALA A 90 -1.43 3.17 -3.41
C ALA A 90 -2.08 3.95 -4.57
N THR A 91 -1.26 4.53 -5.45
CA THR A 91 -1.75 5.20 -6.67
C THR A 91 -2.11 4.19 -7.75
N GLY A 92 -2.81 4.63 -8.79
CA GLY A 92 -3.31 3.74 -9.83
C GLY A 92 -2.48 3.73 -11.12
N THR A 93 -1.26 4.33 -11.16
CA THR A 93 -0.46 4.36 -12.39
C THR A 93 1.03 4.15 -12.12
N PRO A 94 1.75 3.43 -13.02
CA PRO A 94 3.20 3.23 -12.89
C PRO A 94 4.00 4.54 -12.83
N ALA A 95 3.55 5.56 -13.56
CA ALA A 95 4.23 6.87 -13.58
C ALA A 95 4.16 7.56 -12.21
N ALA A 96 2.99 7.53 -11.54
CA ALA A 96 2.84 8.09 -10.20
C ALA A 96 3.65 7.29 -9.18
N GLY A 97 3.58 5.96 -9.22
CA GLY A 97 4.36 5.08 -8.36
C GLY A 97 5.87 5.30 -8.52
N ALA A 98 6.35 5.49 -9.74
CA ALA A 98 7.76 5.79 -10.02
C ALA A 98 8.22 7.12 -9.41
N LEU A 99 7.37 8.17 -9.46
CA LEU A 99 7.67 9.46 -8.85
C LEU A 99 7.74 9.38 -7.32
N VAL A 100 6.79 8.69 -6.70
CA VAL A 100 6.79 8.44 -5.26
C VAL A 100 8.03 7.64 -4.86
N ALA A 101 8.28 6.52 -5.54
CA ALA A 101 9.42 5.66 -5.25
C ALA A 101 10.75 6.40 -5.34
N LYS A 102 10.94 7.21 -6.39
CA LYS A 102 12.15 8.03 -6.54
C LYS A 102 12.33 9.02 -5.39
N ASN A 103 11.25 9.70 -4.98
CA ASN A 103 11.32 10.67 -3.88
C ASN A 103 11.74 9.98 -2.57
N VAL A 104 11.07 8.88 -2.20
CA VAL A 104 11.25 8.27 -0.88
C VAL A 104 12.53 7.42 -0.80
N LEU A 105 12.83 6.61 -1.82
CA LEU A 105 14.01 5.74 -1.80
C LEU A 105 15.33 6.54 -1.84
N ASN A 106 15.38 7.66 -2.55
CA ASN A 106 16.56 8.55 -2.55
C ASN A 106 16.85 9.14 -1.16
N ARG A 107 15.87 9.16 -0.28
CA ARG A 107 15.99 9.64 1.12
C ARG A 107 16.24 8.50 2.11
N GLY A 108 16.38 7.26 1.65
CA GLY A 108 16.53 6.09 2.51
C GLY A 108 15.26 5.70 3.26
N ILE A 109 14.07 6.13 2.78
CA ILE A 109 12.78 5.80 3.38
C ILE A 109 12.25 4.50 2.77
N ASN A 110 11.73 3.60 3.61
CA ASN A 110 11.18 2.34 3.17
C ASN A 110 9.87 2.55 2.37
N LEU A 111 9.65 1.71 1.36
CA LEU A 111 8.52 1.81 0.46
C LEU A 111 7.73 0.50 0.38
N ILE A 112 6.42 0.58 0.59
CA ILE A 112 5.49 -0.50 0.33
C ILE A 112 4.64 -0.12 -0.89
N LEU A 113 4.70 -0.94 -1.94
CA LEU A 113 3.94 -0.77 -3.17
C LEU A 113 2.63 -1.58 -3.10
N LEU A 114 1.50 -0.92 -3.30
CA LEU A 114 0.24 -1.57 -3.65
C LEU A 114 -0.04 -1.50 -5.15
N ASN A 115 0.75 -0.73 -5.87
CA ASN A 115 0.69 -0.55 -7.31
C ASN A 115 1.58 -1.62 -7.97
N VAL A 116 0.98 -2.77 -8.24
CA VAL A 116 1.68 -3.92 -8.85
C VAL A 116 2.18 -3.63 -10.26
N GLU A 117 1.55 -2.70 -10.97
CA GLU A 117 1.98 -2.26 -12.29
C GLU A 117 3.32 -1.50 -12.22
N THR A 118 3.53 -0.71 -11.16
CA THR A 118 4.83 -0.07 -10.90
C THR A 118 5.90 -1.13 -10.65
N GLU A 119 5.63 -2.11 -9.80
CA GLU A 119 6.55 -3.21 -9.51
C GLU A 119 6.89 -3.99 -10.78
N ALA A 120 5.88 -4.38 -11.57
CA ALA A 120 6.07 -5.13 -12.79
C ALA A 120 6.90 -4.36 -13.84
N THR A 121 6.78 -3.03 -13.85
CA THR A 121 7.45 -2.19 -14.85
C THR A 121 8.90 -1.84 -14.46
N ILE A 122 9.12 -1.45 -13.22
CA ILE A 122 10.42 -0.90 -12.77
C ILE A 122 10.95 -1.51 -11.46
N GLY A 123 10.32 -2.53 -10.90
CA GLY A 123 10.64 -3.09 -9.58
C GLY A 123 12.12 -3.46 -9.40
N LEU A 124 12.77 -4.02 -10.43
CA LEU A 124 14.21 -4.32 -10.37
C LEU A 124 15.08 -3.06 -10.20
N ALA A 125 14.69 -1.95 -10.83
CA ALA A 125 15.39 -0.68 -10.68
C ALA A 125 15.15 -0.09 -9.28
N LEU A 126 13.93 -0.20 -8.77
CA LEU A 126 13.58 0.27 -7.42
C LEU A 126 14.35 -0.49 -6.33
N ARG A 127 14.51 -1.82 -6.46
CA ARG A 127 15.33 -2.61 -5.52
C ARG A 127 16.78 -2.15 -5.48
N LYS A 128 17.37 -1.91 -6.65
CA LYS A 128 18.76 -1.39 -6.73
C LYS A 128 18.89 0.00 -6.09
N GLU A 129 17.90 0.87 -6.29
CA GLU A 129 17.91 2.20 -5.68
C GLU A 129 17.70 2.13 -4.15
N ALA A 130 16.82 1.22 -3.68
CA ALA A 130 16.62 0.96 -2.27
C ALA A 130 17.91 0.46 -1.59
N GLU A 131 18.57 -0.56 -2.17
CA GLU A 131 19.85 -1.09 -1.68
C GLU A 131 20.93 0.01 -1.57
N LYS A 132 21.05 0.86 -2.60
CA LYS A 132 22.02 1.96 -2.62
C LYS A 132 21.81 2.95 -1.47
N ASN A 133 20.57 3.17 -1.07
CA ASN A 133 20.19 4.15 -0.05
C ASN A 133 19.83 3.51 1.32
N ASN A 134 20.14 2.22 1.53
CA ASN A 134 19.82 1.46 2.74
C ASN A 134 18.31 1.46 3.07
N ALA A 135 17.46 1.47 2.06
CA ALA A 135 16.01 1.36 2.19
C ALA A 135 15.52 -0.03 1.76
N ILE A 136 14.31 -0.35 2.13
CA ILE A 136 13.60 -1.55 1.69
C ILE A 136 12.45 -1.13 0.77
N VAL A 137 12.32 -1.81 -0.36
CA VAL A 137 11.13 -1.76 -1.20
C VAL A 137 10.48 -3.14 -1.27
N THR A 138 9.18 -3.19 -1.02
CA THR A 138 8.40 -4.43 -1.08
C THR A 138 7.03 -4.17 -1.68
N VAL A 139 6.41 -5.23 -2.20
CA VAL A 139 4.99 -5.21 -2.60
C VAL A 139 4.15 -5.63 -1.40
N ALA A 140 2.97 -5.03 -1.24
CA ALA A 140 2.03 -5.45 -0.22
C ALA A 140 1.59 -6.90 -0.47
N ASP A 141 1.61 -7.70 0.59
CA ASP A 141 1.15 -9.08 0.55
C ASP A 141 -0.37 -9.16 0.38
N GLY A 142 -0.85 -10.27 -0.19
CA GLY A 142 -2.27 -10.58 -0.30
C GLY A 142 -2.88 -10.35 -1.68
N ASP A 143 -2.10 -9.96 -2.70
CA ASP A 143 -2.60 -9.84 -4.09
C ASP A 143 -2.37 -11.13 -4.89
N ASP A 144 -3.03 -11.23 -6.06
CA ASP A 144 -2.90 -12.35 -7.00
C ASP A 144 -1.57 -12.28 -7.77
N PRO A 145 -1.01 -13.41 -8.13
CA PRO A 145 -1.42 -14.79 -7.83
C PRO A 145 -0.84 -15.35 -6.52
N VAL A 146 -0.06 -14.54 -5.77
CA VAL A 146 0.71 -15.01 -4.60
C VAL A 146 -0.21 -15.54 -3.53
N ALA A 147 -1.26 -14.81 -3.14
CA ALA A 147 -2.22 -15.26 -2.12
C ALA A 147 -2.90 -16.60 -2.49
N ALA A 148 -3.19 -16.82 -3.77
CA ALA A 148 -3.74 -18.08 -4.25
C ALA A 148 -2.72 -19.22 -4.16
N LEU A 149 -1.44 -18.94 -4.44
CA LEU A 149 -0.35 -19.91 -4.32
C LEU A 149 -0.09 -20.28 -2.86
N ASP A 150 -0.10 -19.32 -1.95
CA ASP A 150 0.09 -19.56 -0.53
C ASP A 150 -1.02 -20.43 0.03
N LEU A 151 -2.27 -20.16 -0.33
CA LEU A 151 -3.40 -21.01 0.04
C LEU A 151 -3.31 -22.43 -0.55
N TYR A 152 -2.84 -22.54 -1.79
CA TYR A 152 -2.58 -23.84 -2.41
C TYR A 152 -1.51 -24.62 -1.65
N ASN A 153 -0.38 -23.99 -1.34
CA ASN A 153 0.71 -24.63 -0.61
C ASN A 153 0.25 -25.07 0.80
N PHE A 154 -0.46 -24.20 1.50
CA PHE A 154 -1.04 -24.52 2.81
C PHE A 154 -1.98 -25.73 2.76
N ALA A 155 -2.87 -25.81 1.76
CA ALA A 155 -3.75 -26.96 1.58
C ALA A 155 -2.96 -28.25 1.28
N ARG A 156 -1.91 -28.17 0.46
CA ARG A 156 -1.01 -29.30 0.14
C ARG A 156 -0.23 -29.78 1.35
N GLU A 157 0.27 -28.89 2.19
CA GLU A 157 0.95 -29.23 3.45
C GLU A 157 0.04 -29.99 4.42
N LEU A 158 -1.27 -29.69 4.38
CA LEU A 158 -2.29 -30.43 5.13
C LEU A 158 -2.72 -31.74 4.46
N SER A 159 -2.05 -32.14 3.36
CA SER A 159 -2.33 -33.36 2.57
C SER A 159 -3.69 -33.36 1.86
N PHE A 160 -4.24 -32.17 1.55
CA PHE A 160 -5.42 -32.07 0.69
C PHE A 160 -5.03 -32.16 -0.80
N ASP A 161 -5.84 -32.84 -1.58
CA ASP A 161 -5.76 -32.81 -3.04
C ASP A 161 -6.52 -31.59 -3.57
N VAL A 162 -5.79 -30.61 -4.06
CA VAL A 162 -6.38 -29.39 -4.62
C VAL A 162 -6.81 -29.66 -6.07
N ILE A 163 -8.10 -29.63 -6.32
CA ILE A 163 -8.69 -29.91 -7.63
C ILE A 163 -9.02 -28.64 -8.44
N SER A 164 -9.06 -27.47 -7.79
CA SER A 164 -9.33 -26.20 -8.45
C SER A 164 -8.83 -25.04 -7.61
N ILE A 165 -8.31 -24.00 -8.29
CA ILE A 165 -7.95 -22.71 -7.69
C ILE A 165 -8.72 -21.64 -8.44
N GLY A 166 -9.34 -20.71 -7.72
CA GLY A 166 -10.10 -19.63 -8.32
C GLY A 166 -10.09 -18.38 -7.46
N LYS A 167 -10.25 -17.23 -8.10
CA LYS A 167 -10.45 -15.94 -7.46
C LYS A 167 -11.74 -15.29 -7.94
N GLY A 168 -12.53 -14.78 -6.99
CA GLY A 168 -13.65 -13.89 -7.29
C GLY A 168 -13.16 -12.46 -7.51
N LYS A 169 -13.82 -11.73 -8.41
CA LYS A 169 -13.65 -10.29 -8.60
C LYS A 169 -14.94 -9.55 -8.20
N ASN A 170 -14.79 -8.37 -7.62
CA ASN A 170 -15.93 -7.51 -7.25
C ASN A 170 -16.54 -6.75 -8.46
N ASN A 171 -16.21 -7.17 -9.66
CA ASN A 171 -16.78 -6.57 -10.86
C ASN A 171 -18.21 -7.11 -11.08
N PRO A 172 -19.17 -6.26 -11.44
CA PRO A 172 -20.50 -6.72 -11.83
C PRO A 172 -20.40 -7.73 -12.97
N PHE A 173 -21.07 -8.87 -12.82
CA PHE A 173 -21.12 -9.86 -13.87
C PHE A 173 -22.03 -9.35 -15.00
N ASN A 174 -21.45 -9.09 -16.18
CA ASN A 174 -22.17 -8.62 -17.36
C ASN A 174 -22.18 -9.71 -18.45
N THR A 175 -23.29 -10.44 -18.53
CA THR A 175 -23.49 -11.50 -19.53
C THR A 175 -23.62 -10.98 -20.96
N PHE A 176 -23.84 -9.68 -21.12
CA PHE A 176 -24.02 -9.02 -22.43
C PHE A 176 -22.78 -8.23 -22.86
N ALA A 177 -21.66 -8.38 -22.16
CA ALA A 177 -20.41 -7.71 -22.52
C ALA A 177 -19.95 -8.15 -23.92
N THR A 178 -19.63 -7.18 -24.75
CA THR A 178 -19.02 -7.38 -26.07
C THR A 178 -17.69 -6.63 -26.13
N PRO A 179 -16.76 -6.97 -27.03
CA PRO A 179 -15.51 -6.22 -27.20
C PRO A 179 -15.73 -4.71 -27.35
N SER A 180 -16.78 -4.30 -28.08
CA SER A 180 -17.12 -2.89 -28.28
C SER A 180 -17.67 -2.20 -27.03
N SER A 181 -18.36 -2.90 -26.13
CA SER A 181 -18.86 -2.33 -24.88
C SER A 181 -17.74 -2.15 -23.84
N LEU A 182 -16.64 -2.89 -23.99
CA LEU A 182 -15.48 -2.85 -23.09
C LEU A 182 -14.38 -1.89 -23.57
N THR A 183 -14.53 -1.26 -24.73
CA THR A 183 -13.53 -0.36 -25.30
C THR A 183 -13.18 0.81 -24.36
N LYS A 184 -14.15 1.32 -23.60
CA LYS A 184 -13.93 2.39 -22.61
C LYS A 184 -13.14 1.92 -21.39
N GLU A 185 -13.28 0.65 -20.99
CA GLU A 185 -12.53 0.05 -19.88
C GLU A 185 -11.11 -0.36 -20.30
N ALA A 186 -10.93 -0.71 -21.58
CA ALA A 186 -9.64 -1.09 -22.15
C ALA A 186 -8.74 0.12 -22.50
N SER A 187 -9.28 1.35 -22.45
CA SER A 187 -8.56 2.60 -22.74
C SER A 187 -8.09 3.35 -21.48
N LEU A 188 -8.27 2.78 -20.30
CA LEU A 188 -7.78 3.26 -19.03
C LEU A 188 -6.47 2.60 -18.66
#